data_1e103028a4863b5e2cb6ab4216a40137
#
_entry.id   1e103028a4863b5e2cb6ab4216a40137
#
_cell.length_a   1.000
_cell.length_b   1.000
_cell.length_c   1.000
_cell.angle_alpha   90.00
_cell.angle_beta   90.00
_cell.angle_gamma   90.00
#
_symmetry.space_group_name_H-M   'P 1'
#
loop_
_entity.id
_entity.type
_entity.pdbx_description
1 polymer ?
#
loop_
_entity_poly.entity_id
_entity_poly.type
_entity_poly.pdbx_seq_one_letter_code
_entity_poly.pdbx_strand_id
1 'polypeptide(L)'
;MTTLALGGNRVLHCILAGFMLCTTQPALAQSSSDLEQQIKAIQAQLQSIPALQAQLQSIQKQLAAQQAATRQVQAEVKTVPGVAVANPPPGVQYVEVTPNGGMRIGPVALKLGGFAEGSMIFRTRNEASDIGSSFAQIPFAQVPASHEAEYRQSARNSRLSLLAETSWNEDTLLSAYVETDFKGIGVNSTGSETNSYSPSLRQAYLTVDKTVNGTDGWRFEVGQAWSLVTGFKDGLVPRDENIPLTIDTQYVPGFNFRRDPQLRITKVFSPEFSVALSAESPEANFAGDAPGAAQGVDELVTSTPGTSNLGGTLNSGQCVKGGGTAPTVVTTNCANYSVDVAPDMVLKAALDPGWGHYEAFGLGRIFQTRTGVFTGAAGDSPISGNNNTAFGGGVGGNFILPIIPKYLDFQASVLGGYGVGMYGAAQFADFTVNGNGEPKPIPMIQTLTGVVAHPTPKLDLYLYGGYEEAFRDTFNDGNLIFGYGSPLDNNSGCNIEGSATFTPAANVLPCNGQNKDIWQVTAGLWDRVYQSKAGTLALGLQYSYTERQLFDGVGGAPTAVDNMVFASARYYPF
;
A
#
# COMPACT_ATOMS: atom_id res chain seq x y z
N MET A 1 44.47 14.10 23.98
CA MET A 1 43.34 15.01 24.14
C MET A 1 42.40 14.70 22.98
N THR A 2 41.70 13.71 23.07
CA THR A 2 40.34 13.33 23.51
C THR A 2 39.26 14.29 23.06
N THR A 3 38.57 13.96 22.01
CA THR A 3 37.15 14.23 21.84
C THR A 3 36.50 13.09 21.06
N LEU A 4 35.74 12.26 21.77
CA LEU A 4 34.83 11.26 21.24
C LEU A 4 33.67 11.98 20.51
N ALA A 5 33.41 11.62 19.28
CA ALA A 5 32.18 11.93 18.59
C ALA A 5 31.17 10.80 18.86
N LEU A 6 30.19 11.08 19.69
CA LEU A 6 28.97 10.28 19.87
C LEU A 6 27.97 10.67 18.76
N GLY A 7 27.92 9.90 17.70
CA GLY A 7 26.91 10.05 16.66
C GLY A 7 26.27 8.70 16.41
N GLY A 8 25.10 8.47 16.97
CA GLY A 8 24.36 7.25 16.68
C GLY A 8 23.39 6.84 17.78
N ASN A 9 22.43 7.68 18.14
CA ASN A 9 21.30 7.25 18.98
C ASN A 9 20.22 8.34 19.13
N ARG A 10 19.81 9.00 18.05
CA ARG A 10 18.74 10.03 18.18
C ARG A 10 17.37 9.61 17.66
N VAL A 11 17.27 8.56 16.88
CA VAL A 11 15.99 8.17 16.26
C VAL A 11 15.17 7.23 17.14
N LEU A 12 15.82 6.41 17.97
CA LEU A 12 15.08 5.47 18.83
C LEU A 12 14.47 6.13 20.08
N HIS A 13 14.86 7.35 20.44
CA HIS A 13 14.36 8.06 21.62
C HIS A 13 13.11 8.91 21.39
N CYS A 14 12.76 9.24 20.15
CA CYS A 14 11.54 10.01 19.88
C CYS A 14 10.26 9.20 19.84
N ILE A 15 10.33 7.90 19.64
CA ILE A 15 9.12 7.03 19.61
C ILE A 15 8.74 6.52 21.00
N LEU A 16 9.67 6.48 21.94
CA LEU A 16 9.42 6.03 23.34
C LEU A 16 9.13 7.15 24.34
N ALA A 17 9.31 8.41 23.98
CA ALA A 17 9.08 9.55 24.89
C ALA A 17 7.62 10.00 25.02
N GLY A 18 6.69 9.38 24.29
CA GLY A 18 5.25 9.68 24.37
C GLY A 18 4.48 8.92 25.46
N PHE A 19 5.10 7.99 26.19
CA PHE A 19 4.34 7.08 27.07
C PHE A 19 4.80 7.02 28.52
N MET A 20 5.54 7.99 29.05
CA MET A 20 5.82 8.06 30.50
C MET A 20 5.84 9.49 31.01
N LEU A 21 4.66 10.04 31.21
CA LEU A 21 4.39 11.06 32.22
C LEU A 21 3.36 10.51 33.19
N CYS A 22 3.72 9.48 33.92
CA CYS A 22 3.06 9.09 35.14
C CYS A 22 3.75 9.89 36.27
N THR A 23 3.22 11.06 36.58
CA THR A 23 3.62 11.82 37.76
C THR A 23 3.23 11.01 38.99
N THR A 24 4.22 10.55 39.71
CA THR A 24 4.05 10.10 41.09
C THR A 24 3.64 11.32 41.93
N GLN A 25 2.34 11.53 42.09
CA GLN A 25 1.87 12.34 43.21
C GLN A 25 1.96 11.53 44.50
N PRO A 26 2.45 12.14 45.58
CA PRO A 26 2.42 11.48 46.89
C PRO A 26 0.95 11.27 47.28
N ALA A 27 0.65 10.11 47.82
CA ALA A 27 -0.66 9.80 48.40
C ALA A 27 -0.98 10.79 49.52
N LEU A 28 -1.69 11.86 49.16
CA LEU A 28 -2.38 12.70 50.14
C LEU A 28 -3.56 11.85 50.65
N ALA A 29 -3.56 11.62 51.93
CA ALA A 29 -4.68 11.00 52.64
C ALA A 29 -5.97 11.71 52.24
N GLN A 30 -6.86 11.01 51.52
CA GLN A 30 -8.19 11.53 51.19
C GLN A 30 -8.91 11.86 52.50
N SER A 31 -9.36 13.10 52.61
CA SER A 31 -10.13 13.50 53.80
C SER A 31 -11.43 12.73 53.85
N SER A 32 -11.93 12.46 55.07
CA SER A 32 -13.22 11.77 55.24
C SER A 32 -14.37 12.49 54.52
N SER A 33 -14.26 13.79 54.29
CA SER A 33 -15.23 14.60 53.55
C SER A 33 -15.27 14.26 52.05
N ASP A 34 -14.13 13.90 51.43
CA ASP A 34 -14.08 13.53 50.00
C ASP A 34 -14.69 12.15 49.77
N LEU A 35 -14.47 11.22 50.70
CA LEU A 35 -15.09 9.92 50.68
C LEU A 35 -16.63 10.01 50.87
N GLU A 36 -17.10 10.88 51.76
CA GLU A 36 -18.52 11.13 51.94
C GLU A 36 -19.18 11.76 50.70
N GLN A 37 -18.49 12.65 49.99
CA GLN A 37 -18.97 13.20 48.73
C GLN A 37 -19.03 12.11 47.63
N GLN A 38 -18.04 11.25 47.53
CA GLN A 38 -18.06 10.15 46.59
C GLN A 38 -19.16 9.14 46.89
N ILE A 39 -19.39 8.81 48.15
CA ILE A 39 -20.50 7.94 48.56
C ILE A 39 -21.86 8.55 48.20
N LYS A 40 -22.07 9.86 48.44
CA LYS A 40 -23.26 10.56 48.01
C LYS A 40 -23.46 10.57 46.50
N ALA A 41 -22.39 10.77 45.73
CA ALA A 41 -22.45 10.72 44.27
C ALA A 41 -22.81 9.32 43.74
N ILE A 42 -22.24 8.27 44.33
CA ILE A 42 -22.57 6.88 44.00
C ILE A 42 -24.00 6.54 44.40
N GLN A 43 -24.48 7.03 45.55
CA GLN A 43 -25.86 6.83 45.97
C GLN A 43 -26.84 7.53 45.05
N ALA A 44 -26.53 8.73 44.55
CA ALA A 44 -27.34 9.43 43.54
C ALA A 44 -27.39 8.70 42.20
N GLN A 45 -26.27 8.12 41.78
CA GLN A 45 -26.23 7.27 40.58
C GLN A 45 -27.02 5.97 40.76
N LEU A 46 -26.94 5.33 41.92
CA LEU A 46 -27.74 4.15 42.24
C LEU A 46 -29.26 4.44 42.24
N GLN A 47 -29.66 5.63 42.63
CA GLN A 47 -31.07 6.04 42.57
C GLN A 47 -31.58 6.28 41.13
N SER A 48 -30.67 6.50 40.16
CA SER A 48 -31.05 6.66 38.75
C SER A 48 -31.19 5.31 37.98
N ILE A 49 -30.69 4.22 38.55
CA ILE A 49 -30.76 2.88 37.92
C ILE A 49 -32.20 2.44 37.61
N PRO A 50 -33.20 2.60 38.50
CA PRO A 50 -34.57 2.21 38.16
C PRO A 50 -35.16 3.01 36.99
N ALA A 51 -34.79 4.29 36.86
CA ALA A 51 -35.23 5.14 35.75
C ALA A 51 -34.60 4.69 34.43
N LEU A 52 -33.30 4.35 34.43
CA LEU A 52 -32.58 3.80 33.28
C LEU A 52 -33.14 2.42 32.88
N GLN A 53 -33.46 1.58 33.83
CA GLN A 53 -34.12 0.29 33.58
C GLN A 53 -35.50 0.45 32.95
N ALA A 54 -36.27 1.41 33.41
CA ALA A 54 -37.58 1.73 32.83
C ALA A 54 -37.46 2.28 31.39
N GLN A 55 -36.42 3.10 31.10
CA GLN A 55 -36.12 3.55 29.75
C GLN A 55 -35.71 2.40 28.84
N LEU A 56 -34.89 1.51 29.33
CA LEU A 56 -34.42 0.33 28.58
C LEU A 56 -35.60 -0.59 28.25
N GLN A 57 -36.49 -0.84 29.18
CA GLN A 57 -37.72 -1.59 28.93
C GLN A 57 -38.65 -0.89 27.92
N SER A 58 -38.75 0.44 27.98
CA SER A 58 -39.50 1.23 27.01
C SER A 58 -38.92 1.09 25.58
N ILE A 59 -37.60 1.22 25.46
CA ILE A 59 -36.90 1.06 24.17
C ILE A 59 -37.04 -0.38 23.62
N GLN A 60 -36.92 -1.39 24.47
CA GLN A 60 -37.14 -2.78 24.07
C GLN A 60 -38.58 -3.01 23.59
N LYS A 61 -39.56 -2.41 24.23
CA LYS A 61 -40.97 -2.48 23.83
C LYS A 61 -41.23 -1.78 22.49
N GLN A 62 -40.59 -0.62 22.27
CA GLN A 62 -40.63 0.09 20.98
C GLN A 62 -39.97 -0.71 19.85
N LEU A 63 -38.82 -1.31 20.11
CA LEU A 63 -38.13 -2.14 19.16
C LEU A 63 -38.96 -3.38 18.77
N ALA A 64 -39.57 -4.05 19.75
CA ALA A 64 -40.46 -5.18 19.51
C ALA A 64 -41.69 -4.77 18.69
N ALA A 65 -42.27 -3.61 18.96
CA ALA A 65 -43.39 -3.07 18.19
C ALA A 65 -42.97 -2.72 16.75
N GLN A 66 -41.80 -2.14 16.57
CA GLN A 66 -41.28 -1.81 15.26
C GLN A 66 -40.95 -3.07 14.42
N GLN A 67 -40.39 -4.11 15.06
CA GLN A 67 -40.19 -5.41 14.43
C GLN A 67 -41.50 -6.10 14.05
N ALA A 68 -42.52 -6.01 14.90
CA ALA A 68 -43.84 -6.54 14.60
C ALA A 68 -44.49 -5.80 13.43
N ALA A 69 -44.41 -4.46 13.40
CA ALA A 69 -44.91 -3.65 12.28
C ALA A 69 -44.18 -3.97 10.98
N THR A 70 -42.84 -4.14 11.02
CA THR A 70 -42.03 -4.54 9.83
C THR A 70 -42.45 -5.91 9.33
N ARG A 71 -42.71 -6.89 10.22
CA ARG A 71 -43.20 -8.21 9.82
C ARG A 71 -44.62 -8.15 9.23
N GLN A 72 -45.46 -7.26 9.74
CA GLN A 72 -46.81 -7.06 9.24
C GLN A 72 -46.78 -6.45 7.82
N VAL A 73 -45.94 -5.44 7.59
CA VAL A 73 -45.72 -4.86 6.25
C VAL A 73 -45.14 -5.89 5.30
N GLN A 74 -44.21 -6.72 5.75
CA GLN A 74 -43.66 -7.82 4.92
C GLN A 74 -44.73 -8.90 4.62
N ALA A 75 -45.65 -9.15 5.52
CA ALA A 75 -46.74 -10.07 5.28
C ALA A 75 -47.82 -9.46 4.34
N GLU A 76 -48.13 -8.18 4.46
CA GLU A 76 -49.02 -7.46 3.54
C GLU A 76 -48.44 -7.36 2.12
N VAL A 77 -47.13 -7.11 2.00
CA VAL A 77 -46.45 -7.11 0.70
C VAL A 77 -46.52 -8.50 0.01
N LYS A 78 -46.56 -9.59 0.80
CA LYS A 78 -46.80 -10.97 0.28
C LYS A 78 -48.25 -11.27 -0.09
N THR A 79 -49.20 -10.47 0.41
CA THR A 79 -50.64 -10.73 0.20
C THR A 79 -51.34 -9.72 -0.73
N VAL A 80 -50.61 -8.76 -1.32
CA VAL A 80 -51.19 -7.92 -2.38
C VAL A 80 -51.38 -8.83 -3.60
N PRO A 81 -52.66 -9.12 -4.00
CA PRO A 81 -52.91 -9.96 -5.15
C PRO A 81 -52.44 -9.22 -6.40
N GLY A 82 -51.37 -9.70 -7.00
CA GLY A 82 -51.11 -9.53 -8.41
C GLY A 82 -51.04 -8.11 -8.96
N VAL A 83 -49.88 -7.52 -8.86
CA VAL A 83 -49.23 -7.32 -10.14
C VAL A 83 -48.36 -8.56 -10.31
N ALA A 84 -48.92 -9.57 -10.90
CA ALA A 84 -48.13 -10.58 -11.57
C ALA A 84 -47.26 -9.78 -12.56
N VAL A 85 -46.02 -9.58 -12.20
CA VAL A 85 -44.99 -9.20 -13.18
C VAL A 85 -45.03 -10.39 -14.13
N ALA A 86 -45.73 -10.21 -15.24
CA ALA A 86 -45.77 -11.22 -16.31
C ALA A 86 -44.30 -11.56 -16.55
N ASN A 87 -44.00 -12.87 -16.44
CA ASN A 87 -42.64 -13.31 -16.76
C ASN A 87 -42.28 -12.68 -18.11
N PRO A 88 -41.21 -11.92 -18.20
CA PRO A 88 -40.85 -11.24 -19.43
C PRO A 88 -40.74 -12.31 -20.52
N PRO A 89 -41.14 -12.00 -21.76
CA PRO A 89 -40.89 -12.91 -22.87
C PRO A 89 -39.40 -13.30 -22.85
N PRO A 90 -39.05 -14.54 -23.20
CA PRO A 90 -37.67 -14.97 -23.23
C PRO A 90 -36.81 -13.97 -24.01
N GLY A 91 -35.78 -13.38 -23.39
CA GLY A 91 -34.87 -12.41 -23.99
C GLY A 91 -35.11 -10.95 -23.63
N VAL A 92 -36.14 -10.56 -22.87
CA VAL A 92 -36.35 -9.19 -22.39
C VAL A 92 -35.84 -9.08 -20.94
N GLN A 93 -34.74 -8.33 -20.75
CA GLN A 93 -34.24 -7.99 -19.43
C GLN A 93 -34.77 -6.60 -19.04
N TYR A 94 -35.47 -6.52 -17.92
CA TYR A 94 -35.90 -5.25 -17.36
C TYR A 94 -34.76 -4.61 -16.57
N VAL A 95 -34.51 -3.33 -16.82
CA VAL A 95 -33.60 -2.50 -16.00
C VAL A 95 -34.46 -1.78 -14.98
N GLU A 96 -34.25 -2.07 -13.71
CA GLU A 96 -34.91 -1.40 -12.58
C GLU A 96 -33.90 -0.52 -11.86
N VAL A 97 -34.25 0.75 -11.61
CA VAL A 97 -33.46 1.64 -10.75
C VAL A 97 -33.92 1.45 -9.33
N THR A 98 -33.02 1.01 -8.46
CA THR A 98 -33.32 0.80 -7.04
C THR A 98 -33.40 2.13 -6.30
N PRO A 99 -34.15 2.22 -5.18
CA PRO A 99 -34.26 3.46 -4.39
C PRO A 99 -32.92 4.01 -3.89
N ASN A 100 -31.89 3.17 -3.83
CA ASN A 100 -30.54 3.52 -3.38
C ASN A 100 -29.58 3.88 -4.53
N GLY A 101 -30.10 4.19 -5.73
CA GLY A 101 -29.29 4.61 -6.88
C GLY A 101 -28.58 3.49 -7.63
N GLY A 102 -28.78 2.21 -7.27
CA GLY A 102 -28.31 1.06 -8.03
C GLY A 102 -29.21 0.72 -9.19
N MET A 103 -28.73 -0.10 -10.13
CA MET A 103 -29.51 -0.69 -11.22
C MET A 103 -29.67 -2.18 -10.98
N ARG A 104 -30.78 -2.75 -11.41
CA ARG A 104 -31.01 -4.20 -11.42
C ARG A 104 -31.31 -4.66 -12.83
N ILE A 105 -30.61 -5.67 -13.29
CA ILE A 105 -30.82 -6.30 -14.59
C ILE A 105 -31.12 -7.78 -14.35
N GLY A 106 -32.37 -8.15 -14.38
CA GLY A 106 -32.81 -9.49 -13.98
C GLY A 106 -32.40 -9.80 -12.52
N PRO A 107 -31.69 -10.91 -12.25
CA PRO A 107 -31.26 -11.26 -10.90
C PRO A 107 -30.04 -10.44 -10.41
N VAL A 108 -29.35 -9.73 -11.30
CA VAL A 108 -28.08 -9.05 -11.00
C VAL A 108 -28.33 -7.63 -10.53
N ALA A 109 -27.83 -7.30 -9.34
CA ALA A 109 -27.75 -5.93 -8.83
C ALA A 109 -26.43 -5.29 -9.25
N LEU A 110 -26.50 -4.11 -9.85
CA LEU A 110 -25.34 -3.31 -10.27
C LEU A 110 -25.23 -2.06 -9.41
N LYS A 111 -24.03 -1.81 -8.88
CA LYS A 111 -23.71 -0.60 -8.12
C LYS A 111 -22.55 0.11 -8.81
N LEU A 112 -22.78 1.34 -9.23
CA LEU A 112 -21.72 2.23 -9.69
C LEU A 112 -21.06 2.87 -8.48
N GLY A 113 -19.76 3.13 -8.59
CA GLY A 113 -18.98 3.80 -7.57
C GLY A 113 -17.88 4.64 -8.21
N GLY A 114 -17.14 5.34 -7.36
CA GLY A 114 -16.03 6.17 -7.78
C GLY A 114 -16.21 7.64 -7.45
N PHE A 115 -15.32 8.46 -7.98
CA PHE A 115 -15.30 9.91 -7.77
C PHE A 115 -14.59 10.61 -8.92
N ALA A 116 -14.96 11.86 -9.18
CA ALA A 116 -14.16 12.79 -9.96
C ALA A 116 -13.26 13.59 -9.02
N GLU A 117 -11.98 13.72 -9.36
CA GLU A 117 -10.99 14.42 -8.55
C GLU A 117 -10.20 15.44 -9.37
N GLY A 118 -10.08 16.65 -8.84
CA GLY A 118 -9.05 17.60 -9.22
C GLY A 118 -8.07 17.73 -8.06
N SER A 119 -6.82 17.37 -8.27
CA SER A 119 -5.77 17.45 -7.27
C SER A 119 -4.61 18.32 -7.75
N MET A 120 -3.90 18.91 -6.81
CA MET A 120 -2.68 19.67 -7.03
C MET A 120 -1.60 19.24 -6.04
N ILE A 121 -0.36 19.33 -6.47
CA ILE A 121 0.81 19.09 -5.65
C ILE A 121 1.84 20.19 -5.90
N PHE A 122 2.49 20.60 -4.82
CA PHE A 122 3.72 21.36 -4.83
C PHE A 122 4.80 20.57 -4.10
N ARG A 123 5.96 20.39 -4.75
CA ARG A 123 7.17 19.75 -4.20
C ARG A 123 8.33 20.73 -4.21
N THR A 124 9.21 20.63 -3.22
CA THR A 124 10.45 21.43 -3.18
C THR A 124 11.53 20.90 -4.10
N ARG A 125 11.36 19.68 -4.62
CA ARG A 125 12.21 19.03 -5.62
C ARG A 125 11.36 18.45 -6.74
N ASN A 126 11.92 18.37 -7.93
CA ASN A 126 11.24 17.72 -9.07
C ASN A 126 11.57 16.22 -9.08
N GLU A 127 10.64 15.41 -8.65
CA GLU A 127 10.77 13.94 -8.66
C GLU A 127 10.51 13.34 -10.07
N ALA A 128 10.19 14.15 -11.07
CA ALA A 128 9.74 13.73 -12.39
C ALA A 128 8.57 12.72 -12.31
N SER A 129 7.82 12.74 -11.23
CA SER A 129 6.62 11.95 -10.98
C SER A 129 5.40 12.86 -11.06
N ASP A 130 4.25 12.32 -11.44
CA ASP A 130 3.01 13.10 -11.48
C ASP A 130 2.44 13.30 -10.06
N ILE A 131 1.17 13.01 -9.84
CA ILE A 131 0.48 13.24 -8.56
C ILE A 131 0.85 12.22 -7.47
N GLY A 132 1.48 11.11 -7.80
CA GLY A 132 2.03 10.14 -6.84
C GLY A 132 3.53 10.35 -6.65
N SER A 133 4.00 10.32 -5.42
CA SER A 133 5.41 10.51 -5.10
C SER A 133 6.27 9.31 -5.49
N SER A 134 7.52 9.59 -5.90
CA SER A 134 8.54 8.57 -6.18
C SER A 134 9.59 8.59 -5.08
N PHE A 135 9.25 8.13 -3.90
CA PHE A 135 10.06 8.26 -2.67
C PHE A 135 11.52 7.80 -2.86
N ALA A 136 11.72 6.65 -3.53
CA ALA A 136 13.06 6.12 -3.80
C ALA A 136 13.85 6.92 -4.84
N GLN A 137 13.25 7.94 -5.47
CA GLN A 137 13.84 8.73 -6.54
C GLN A 137 13.94 10.23 -6.21
N ILE A 138 13.68 10.64 -4.96
CA ILE A 138 13.90 12.03 -4.52
C ILE A 138 15.31 12.42 -4.91
N PRO A 139 15.52 13.46 -5.76
CA PRO A 139 16.82 13.73 -6.38
C PRO A 139 17.81 14.33 -5.38
N PHE A 140 19.08 13.88 -5.48
CA PHE A 140 20.20 14.48 -4.76
C PHE A 140 20.68 15.76 -5.45
N ALA A 141 21.44 16.59 -4.75
CA ALA A 141 21.87 17.90 -5.23
C ALA A 141 22.71 17.88 -6.54
N GLN A 142 23.22 16.73 -6.94
CA GLN A 142 24.00 16.57 -8.19
C GLN A 142 23.21 16.87 -9.47
N VAL A 143 21.87 16.68 -9.44
CA VAL A 143 21.03 16.85 -10.63
C VAL A 143 20.19 18.12 -10.54
N PRO A 144 19.94 18.84 -11.69
CA PRO A 144 19.14 20.06 -11.70
C PRO A 144 17.76 19.89 -11.04
N ALA A 145 17.11 18.75 -11.20
CA ALA A 145 15.80 18.44 -10.64
C ALA A 145 15.71 18.62 -9.11
N SER A 146 16.84 18.50 -8.38
CA SER A 146 16.89 18.74 -6.94
C SER A 146 16.78 20.21 -6.55
N HIS A 147 17.03 21.13 -7.48
CA HIS A 147 17.03 22.59 -7.31
C HIS A 147 15.78 23.25 -7.92
N GLU A 148 14.92 22.45 -8.53
CA GLU A 148 13.69 22.89 -9.18
C GLU A 148 12.48 22.47 -8.36
N ALA A 149 11.72 23.45 -7.85
CA ALA A 149 10.42 23.17 -7.27
C ALA A 149 9.42 22.79 -8.36
N GLU A 150 8.56 21.84 -8.08
CA GLU A 150 7.53 21.35 -9.00
C GLU A 150 6.13 21.73 -8.52
N TYR A 151 5.33 22.28 -9.42
CA TYR A 151 3.90 22.45 -9.24
C TYR A 151 3.13 21.72 -10.34
N ARG A 152 2.20 20.84 -9.96
CA ARG A 152 1.36 20.11 -10.90
C ARG A 152 -0.09 20.08 -10.47
N GLN A 153 -0.97 20.01 -11.46
CA GLN A 153 -2.40 19.71 -11.30
C GLN A 153 -2.74 18.45 -12.08
N SER A 154 -3.62 17.62 -11.54
CA SER A 154 -3.99 16.36 -12.17
C SER A 154 -5.42 15.94 -11.84
N ALA A 155 -6.07 15.30 -12.80
CA ALA A 155 -7.33 14.60 -12.61
C ALA A 155 -7.18 13.06 -12.64
N ARG A 156 -5.94 12.55 -12.73
CA ARG A 156 -5.63 11.11 -12.91
C ARG A 156 -6.13 10.22 -11.77
N ASN A 157 -6.32 10.79 -10.58
CA ASN A 157 -6.82 10.06 -9.42
C ASN A 157 -8.32 9.76 -9.48
N SER A 158 -9.06 10.41 -10.39
CA SER A 158 -10.48 10.10 -10.60
C SER A 158 -10.66 8.60 -10.79
N ARG A 159 -11.71 8.04 -10.20
CA ARG A 159 -11.98 6.60 -10.22
C ARG A 159 -13.38 6.31 -10.72
N LEU A 160 -13.51 5.17 -11.37
CA LEU A 160 -14.78 4.57 -11.73
C LEU A 160 -14.77 3.12 -11.26
N SER A 161 -15.86 2.67 -10.66
CA SER A 161 -16.02 1.28 -10.29
C SER A 161 -17.42 0.77 -10.56
N LEU A 162 -17.51 -0.53 -10.78
CA LEU A 162 -18.76 -1.27 -10.97
C LEU A 162 -18.70 -2.53 -10.13
N LEU A 163 -19.71 -2.71 -9.30
CA LEU A 163 -19.96 -3.94 -8.55
C LEU A 163 -21.24 -4.58 -9.08
N ALA A 164 -21.14 -5.83 -9.51
CA ALA A 164 -22.27 -6.68 -9.90
C ALA A 164 -22.42 -7.79 -8.88
N GLU A 165 -23.61 -7.95 -8.32
CA GLU A 165 -23.91 -8.96 -7.30
C GLU A 165 -25.17 -9.73 -7.63
N THR A 166 -25.14 -11.04 -7.40
CA THR A 166 -26.31 -11.91 -7.54
C THR A 166 -26.24 -13.09 -6.57
N SER A 167 -27.38 -13.50 -6.04
CA SER A 167 -27.46 -14.73 -5.25
C SER A 167 -27.63 -15.92 -6.19
N TRP A 168 -26.70 -16.89 -6.11
CA TRP A 168 -26.84 -18.16 -6.81
C TRP A 168 -27.92 -19.04 -6.15
N ASN A 169 -27.90 -19.06 -4.82
CA ASN A 169 -28.88 -19.69 -3.95
C ASN A 169 -28.97 -18.95 -2.63
N GLU A 170 -29.70 -19.47 -1.64
CA GLU A 170 -29.92 -18.82 -0.33
C GLU A 170 -28.61 -18.58 0.45
N ASP A 171 -27.60 -19.44 0.24
CA ASP A 171 -26.35 -19.43 1.00
C ASP A 171 -25.15 -18.94 0.18
N THR A 172 -25.32 -18.63 -1.11
CA THR A 172 -24.18 -18.31 -1.98
C THR A 172 -24.40 -17.01 -2.74
N LEU A 173 -23.52 -16.04 -2.50
CA LEU A 173 -23.44 -14.76 -3.20
C LEU A 173 -22.30 -14.81 -4.22
N LEU A 174 -22.58 -14.40 -5.44
CA LEU A 174 -21.60 -14.15 -6.49
C LEU A 174 -21.41 -12.65 -6.65
N SER A 175 -20.16 -12.18 -6.69
CA SER A 175 -19.86 -10.77 -6.98
C SER A 175 -18.79 -10.67 -8.04
N ALA A 176 -18.89 -9.63 -8.86
CA ALA A 176 -17.84 -9.19 -9.79
C ALA A 176 -17.57 -7.70 -9.55
N TYR A 177 -16.32 -7.34 -9.37
CA TYR A 177 -15.90 -5.96 -9.13
C TYR A 177 -14.85 -5.52 -10.14
N VAL A 178 -15.01 -4.32 -10.68
CA VAL A 178 -14.00 -3.67 -11.53
C VAL A 178 -13.81 -2.24 -11.05
N GLU A 179 -12.56 -1.82 -10.89
CA GLU A 179 -12.16 -0.45 -10.56
C GLU A 179 -11.04 0.01 -11.49
N THR A 180 -11.16 1.21 -12.03
CA THR A 180 -10.16 1.87 -12.87
C THR A 180 -9.89 3.30 -12.39
N ASP A 181 -8.65 3.76 -12.58
CA ASP A 181 -8.26 5.17 -12.54
C ASP A 181 -7.63 5.58 -13.89
N PHE A 182 -7.00 6.75 -13.96
CA PHE A 182 -6.37 7.27 -15.19
C PHE A 182 -4.84 7.39 -15.04
N LYS A 183 -4.23 6.49 -14.25
CA LYS A 183 -2.77 6.46 -14.02
C LYS A 183 -2.02 5.47 -14.92
N GLY A 184 -2.64 5.00 -16.00
CA GLY A 184 -1.99 4.12 -16.98
C GLY A 184 -0.79 4.77 -17.65
N ILE A 185 0.10 3.92 -18.18
CA ILE A 185 1.29 4.33 -18.93
C ILE A 185 0.82 4.93 -20.27
N GLY A 186 1.41 6.02 -20.68
CA GLY A 186 1.04 6.71 -21.91
C GLY A 186 0.64 8.15 -21.62
N VAL A 187 1.61 8.95 -21.27
CA VAL A 187 1.47 10.39 -21.14
C VAL A 187 1.80 11.00 -22.49
N ASN A 188 0.77 11.42 -23.20
CA ASN A 188 0.97 12.26 -24.38
C ASN A 188 0.55 13.68 -24.00
N SER A 189 1.50 14.58 -23.90
CA SER A 189 1.21 16.01 -23.91
C SER A 189 1.34 16.54 -25.33
N THR A 190 0.34 17.29 -25.77
CA THR A 190 0.40 18.07 -27.00
C THR A 190 0.47 19.55 -26.64
N GLY A 191 0.68 20.43 -27.60
CA GLY A 191 0.63 21.87 -27.36
C GLY A 191 -0.74 22.37 -26.86
N SER A 192 -1.81 21.57 -27.02
CA SER A 192 -3.18 21.91 -26.61
C SER A 192 -3.67 21.09 -25.42
N GLU A 193 -3.06 19.92 -25.16
CA GLU A 193 -3.44 19.01 -24.09
C GLU A 193 -2.20 18.65 -23.27
N THR A 194 -2.17 19.08 -22.03
CA THR A 194 -1.03 18.84 -21.14
C THR A 194 -1.12 17.52 -20.39
N ASN A 195 -2.27 16.84 -20.39
CA ASN A 195 -2.54 15.68 -19.58
C ASN A 195 -3.51 14.72 -20.27
N SER A 196 -3.05 14.01 -21.29
CA SER A 196 -3.77 12.89 -21.89
C SER A 196 -3.45 11.61 -21.12
N TYR A 197 -4.42 11.05 -20.40
CA TYR A 197 -4.21 9.93 -19.48
C TYR A 197 -4.91 8.66 -19.96
N SER A 198 -4.21 7.53 -19.86
CA SER A 198 -4.77 6.22 -20.14
C SER A 198 -5.45 5.62 -18.90
N PRO A 199 -6.58 4.94 -19.07
CA PRO A 199 -7.15 4.13 -18.00
C PRO A 199 -6.16 3.08 -17.48
N SER A 200 -6.15 2.88 -16.17
CA SER A 200 -5.37 1.84 -15.49
C SER A 200 -6.31 0.93 -14.73
N LEU A 201 -6.18 -0.37 -14.93
CA LEU A 201 -6.95 -1.35 -14.17
C LEU A 201 -6.38 -1.43 -12.74
N ARG A 202 -7.20 -1.01 -11.77
CA ARG A 202 -6.82 -1.10 -10.36
C ARG A 202 -7.19 -2.45 -9.78
N GLN A 203 -8.43 -2.84 -9.96
CA GLN A 203 -8.97 -4.11 -9.48
C GLN A 203 -9.93 -4.68 -10.53
N ALA A 204 -9.91 -6.00 -10.69
CA ALA A 204 -10.89 -6.75 -11.50
C ALA A 204 -10.92 -8.19 -10.99
N TYR A 205 -11.94 -8.54 -10.23
CA TYR A 205 -12.03 -9.86 -9.62
C TYR A 205 -13.47 -10.33 -9.46
N LEU A 206 -13.58 -11.64 -9.26
CA LEU A 206 -14.82 -12.34 -8.92
C LEU A 206 -14.71 -12.85 -7.49
N THR A 207 -15.83 -12.85 -6.76
CA THR A 207 -15.93 -13.57 -5.49
C THR A 207 -17.11 -14.54 -5.48
N VAL A 208 -16.92 -15.65 -4.79
CA VAL A 208 -17.96 -16.59 -4.42
C VAL A 208 -17.98 -16.69 -2.90
N ASP A 209 -19.00 -16.10 -2.30
CA ASP A 209 -19.19 -16.10 -0.84
C ASP A 209 -20.23 -17.13 -0.49
N LYS A 210 -19.84 -18.19 0.24
CA LYS A 210 -20.72 -19.23 0.73
C LYS A 210 -20.83 -19.17 2.23
N THR A 211 -22.02 -18.88 2.73
CA THR A 211 -22.33 -18.89 4.16
C THR A 211 -22.70 -20.30 4.60
N VAL A 212 -22.14 -20.74 5.72
CA VAL A 212 -22.45 -21.99 6.39
C VAL A 212 -22.87 -21.65 7.83
N ASN A 213 -24.01 -22.14 8.29
CA ASN A 213 -24.51 -21.89 9.65
C ASN A 213 -24.68 -20.41 10.05
N GLY A 214 -24.92 -19.53 9.09
CA GLY A 214 -25.26 -18.12 9.32
C GLY A 214 -24.09 -17.18 9.60
N THR A 215 -23.02 -17.61 10.26
CA THR A 215 -21.85 -16.79 10.62
C THR A 215 -20.52 -17.37 10.18
N ASP A 216 -20.48 -18.64 9.91
CA ASP A 216 -19.35 -19.38 9.36
C ASP A 216 -19.45 -19.40 7.84
N GLY A 217 -18.33 -19.29 7.13
CA GLY A 217 -18.38 -19.28 5.67
C GLY A 217 -17.03 -19.46 4.99
N TRP A 218 -17.13 -19.55 3.67
CA TRP A 218 -15.99 -19.58 2.77
C TRP A 218 -16.14 -18.50 1.71
N ARG A 219 -15.04 -17.80 1.42
CA ARG A 219 -14.95 -16.91 0.27
C ARG A 219 -13.84 -17.36 -0.64
N PHE A 220 -14.14 -17.43 -1.93
CA PHE A 220 -13.18 -17.63 -3.00
C PHE A 220 -13.10 -16.34 -3.81
N GLU A 221 -11.90 -15.88 -4.07
CA GLU A 221 -11.64 -14.68 -4.87
C GLU A 221 -10.61 -15.00 -5.95
N VAL A 222 -10.87 -14.54 -7.18
CA VAL A 222 -9.98 -14.71 -8.32
C VAL A 222 -9.96 -13.46 -9.18
N GLY A 223 -8.78 -12.99 -9.50
CA GLY A 223 -8.53 -11.81 -10.33
C GLY A 223 -7.58 -10.84 -9.68
N GLN A 224 -7.51 -9.62 -10.21
CA GLN A 224 -6.62 -8.57 -9.69
C GLN A 224 -7.30 -7.84 -8.53
N ALA A 225 -6.72 -7.95 -7.34
CA ALA A 225 -7.20 -7.32 -6.12
C ALA A 225 -6.03 -6.83 -5.26
N TRP A 226 -6.31 -6.14 -4.16
CA TRP A 226 -5.29 -5.83 -3.18
C TRP A 226 -4.67 -7.10 -2.63
N SER A 227 -3.34 -7.11 -2.53
CA SER A 227 -2.59 -8.20 -1.90
C SER A 227 -3.10 -8.47 -0.48
N LEU A 228 -3.08 -9.72 -0.07
CA LEU A 228 -3.45 -10.10 1.29
C LEU A 228 -2.49 -9.51 2.36
N VAL A 229 -1.31 -9.03 1.98
CA VAL A 229 -0.39 -8.27 2.85
C VAL A 229 -1.01 -6.95 3.32
N THR A 230 -1.80 -6.27 2.45
CA THR A 230 -2.47 -5.01 2.78
C THR A 230 -3.47 -5.20 3.93
N GLY A 231 -3.47 -4.26 4.89
CA GLY A 231 -4.38 -4.31 6.04
C GLY A 231 -5.85 -4.12 5.67
N PHE A 232 -6.75 -4.69 6.46
CA PHE A 232 -8.20 -4.52 6.37
C PHE A 232 -8.73 -3.74 7.57
N LYS A 233 -9.98 -3.27 7.50
CA LYS A 233 -10.65 -2.58 8.61
C LYS A 233 -11.46 -3.52 9.48
N ASP A 234 -11.98 -4.58 8.88
CA ASP A 234 -12.86 -5.57 9.53
C ASP A 234 -12.75 -6.91 8.80
N GLY A 235 -12.47 -7.97 9.52
CA GLY A 235 -12.26 -9.29 8.97
C GLY A 235 -11.20 -9.31 7.86
N LEU A 236 -11.48 -10.07 6.80
CA LEU A 236 -10.72 -10.09 5.54
C LEU A 236 -11.69 -9.89 4.36
N VAL A 237 -12.46 -8.80 4.43
CA VAL A 237 -13.55 -8.52 3.49
C VAL A 237 -13.02 -7.70 2.31
N PRO A 238 -13.20 -8.14 1.06
CA PRO A 238 -12.82 -7.37 -0.12
C PRO A 238 -13.51 -6.00 -0.16
N ARG A 239 -12.80 -4.98 -0.62
CA ARG A 239 -13.22 -3.57 -0.65
C ARG A 239 -13.28 -2.87 0.71
N ASP A 240 -12.79 -3.53 1.75
CA ASP A 240 -12.68 -2.95 3.10
C ASP A 240 -11.22 -2.86 3.57
N GLU A 241 -10.31 -2.65 2.64
CA GLU A 241 -8.90 -2.47 2.95
C GLU A 241 -8.67 -1.17 3.74
N ASN A 242 -7.75 -1.23 4.69
CA ASN A 242 -7.34 -0.08 5.50
C ASN A 242 -6.29 0.76 4.77
N ILE A 243 -6.74 1.61 3.88
CA ILE A 243 -5.88 2.47 3.06
C ILE A 243 -5.67 3.81 3.79
N PRO A 244 -4.43 4.32 3.91
CA PRO A 244 -4.15 5.64 4.47
C PRO A 244 -4.96 6.74 3.77
N LEU A 245 -5.46 7.71 4.55
CA LEU A 245 -6.31 8.80 4.04
C LEU A 245 -5.54 9.86 3.24
N THR A 246 -4.31 9.59 2.85
CA THR A 246 -3.46 10.53 2.11
C THR A 246 -4.05 10.93 0.77
N ILE A 247 -3.75 12.16 0.35
CA ILE A 247 -4.01 12.64 -1.01
C ILE A 247 -2.99 12.05 -1.97
N ASP A 248 -1.74 11.92 -1.51
CA ASP A 248 -0.70 11.21 -2.24
C ASP A 248 -1.12 9.77 -2.53
N THR A 249 -1.09 9.40 -3.80
CA THR A 249 -1.55 8.08 -4.26
C THR A 249 -0.51 6.98 -4.12
N GLN A 250 0.72 7.34 -3.75
CA GLN A 250 1.76 6.40 -3.33
C GLN A 250 1.72 6.17 -1.81
N TYR A 251 0.82 6.88 -1.12
CA TYR A 251 0.55 6.78 0.32
C TYR A 251 1.70 7.32 1.18
N VAL A 252 2.30 6.48 2.02
CA VAL A 252 3.38 6.81 2.97
C VAL A 252 4.38 5.66 2.94
N PRO A 253 5.71 5.91 2.92
CA PRO A 253 6.70 4.85 3.12
C PRO A 253 6.35 3.97 4.33
N GLY A 254 6.52 2.66 4.21
CA GLY A 254 6.11 1.71 5.24
C GLY A 254 4.66 1.22 5.15
N PHE A 255 3.83 1.81 4.30
CA PHE A 255 2.54 1.22 3.97
C PHE A 255 2.74 0.03 3.06
N ASN A 256 2.27 -1.14 3.50
CA ASN A 256 2.42 -2.39 2.76
C ASN A 256 1.24 -2.61 1.84
N PHE A 257 1.49 -2.61 0.53
CA PHE A 257 0.44 -2.82 -0.46
C PHE A 257 0.95 -3.30 -1.81
N ARG A 258 0.13 -4.07 -2.47
CA ARG A 258 0.21 -4.38 -3.90
C ARG A 258 -1.19 -4.64 -4.44
N ARG A 259 -1.33 -4.69 -5.75
CA ARG A 259 -2.57 -5.10 -6.44
C ARG A 259 -2.19 -6.03 -7.57
N ASP A 260 -2.32 -7.31 -7.31
CA ASP A 260 -1.85 -8.37 -8.18
C ASP A 260 -2.99 -9.31 -8.58
N PRO A 261 -2.94 -9.92 -9.77
CA PRO A 261 -3.75 -11.10 -10.07
C PRO A 261 -3.48 -12.18 -9.04
N GLN A 262 -4.54 -12.76 -8.49
CA GLN A 262 -4.44 -13.72 -7.40
C GLN A 262 -5.58 -14.72 -7.36
N LEU A 263 -5.33 -15.81 -6.66
CA LEU A 263 -6.34 -16.73 -6.15
C LEU A 263 -6.30 -16.63 -4.63
N ARG A 264 -7.45 -16.36 -3.99
CA ARG A 264 -7.55 -16.25 -2.54
C ARG A 264 -8.70 -17.13 -2.03
N ILE A 265 -8.43 -17.81 -0.93
CA ILE A 265 -9.43 -18.57 -0.18
C ILE A 265 -9.45 -18.00 1.23
N THR A 266 -10.61 -17.55 1.68
CA THR A 266 -10.83 -17.07 3.04
C THR A 266 -11.81 -17.99 3.75
N LYS A 267 -11.45 -18.44 4.94
CA LYS A 267 -12.33 -19.11 5.88
C LYS A 267 -12.72 -18.13 6.97
N VAL A 268 -14.00 -17.86 7.09
CA VAL A 268 -14.58 -17.14 8.22
C VAL A 268 -15.04 -18.19 9.23
N PHE A 269 -14.46 -18.20 10.42
CA PHE A 269 -14.81 -19.13 11.50
C PHE A 269 -15.90 -18.56 12.40
N SER A 270 -15.84 -17.26 12.63
CA SER A 270 -16.81 -16.48 13.37
C SER A 270 -16.75 -15.02 12.91
N PRO A 271 -17.67 -14.15 13.34
CA PRO A 271 -17.55 -12.72 13.07
C PRO A 271 -16.23 -12.11 13.58
N GLU A 272 -15.63 -12.72 14.61
CA GLU A 272 -14.41 -12.20 15.23
C GLU A 272 -13.12 -12.82 14.67
N PHE A 273 -13.19 -13.91 13.87
CA PHE A 273 -11.99 -14.61 13.44
C PHE A 273 -12.07 -15.15 12.01
N SER A 274 -11.11 -14.75 11.20
CA SER A 274 -10.94 -15.17 9.81
C SER A 274 -9.50 -15.55 9.49
N VAL A 275 -9.32 -16.48 8.55
CA VAL A 275 -8.02 -16.86 8.01
C VAL A 275 -8.11 -16.92 6.49
N ALA A 276 -7.11 -16.38 5.80
CA ALA A 276 -7.03 -16.42 4.35
C ALA A 276 -5.66 -16.90 3.87
N LEU A 277 -5.66 -17.58 2.73
CA LEU A 277 -4.48 -17.95 1.97
C LEU A 277 -4.64 -17.39 0.56
N SER A 278 -3.62 -16.70 0.04
CA SER A 278 -3.57 -16.25 -1.35
C SER A 278 -2.33 -16.79 -2.06
N ALA A 279 -2.49 -17.00 -3.36
CA ALA A 279 -1.43 -17.20 -4.34
C ALA A 279 -1.48 -16.01 -5.30
N GLU A 280 -0.50 -15.12 -5.22
CA GLU A 280 -0.46 -13.82 -5.88
C GLU A 280 0.56 -13.83 -7.02
N SER A 281 0.29 -13.11 -8.10
CA SER A 281 1.23 -12.98 -9.21
C SER A 281 2.50 -12.34 -8.70
N PRO A 282 3.66 -13.01 -8.81
CA PRO A 282 4.91 -12.46 -8.31
C PRO A 282 5.38 -11.34 -9.23
N GLU A 283 6.09 -10.41 -8.64
CA GLU A 283 6.84 -9.40 -9.34
C GLU A 283 8.02 -8.98 -8.47
N ALA A 284 9.24 -9.03 -9.01
CA ALA A 284 10.45 -8.80 -8.25
C ALA A 284 11.32 -7.74 -8.92
N ASN A 285 12.00 -6.94 -8.12
CA ASN A 285 12.89 -5.89 -8.54
C ASN A 285 14.32 -6.16 -8.07
N PHE A 286 15.27 -6.05 -8.99
CA PHE A 286 16.70 -6.24 -8.75
C PHE A 286 17.41 -4.90 -8.57
N ALA A 287 18.34 -4.83 -7.63
CA ALA A 287 19.35 -3.77 -7.58
C ALA A 287 20.65 -4.27 -6.92
N GLY A 288 21.69 -3.49 -7.08
CA GLY A 288 23.00 -3.74 -6.55
C GLY A 288 24.03 -3.99 -7.64
N ASP A 289 25.29 -3.96 -7.24
CA ASP A 289 26.39 -4.23 -8.14
C ASP A 289 26.52 -5.74 -8.36
N ALA A 290 26.53 -6.13 -9.63
CA ALA A 290 26.82 -7.48 -10.04
C ALA A 290 28.26 -7.57 -10.57
N PRO A 291 28.94 -8.72 -10.43
CA PRO A 291 30.24 -8.92 -11.07
C PRO A 291 30.09 -8.70 -12.58
N GLY A 292 30.84 -7.75 -13.12
CA GLY A 292 30.79 -7.45 -14.54
C GLY A 292 31.75 -8.31 -15.36
N ALA A 293 31.57 -8.35 -16.68
CA ALA A 293 32.43 -9.04 -17.66
C ALA A 293 33.92 -8.65 -17.57
N ALA A 294 34.28 -7.55 -16.92
CA ALA A 294 35.65 -7.13 -16.69
C ALA A 294 36.45 -8.02 -15.73
N GLN A 295 35.77 -8.90 -14.97
CA GLN A 295 36.38 -9.76 -13.94
C GLN A 295 36.42 -11.24 -14.32
N GLY A 296 36.09 -11.60 -15.57
CA GLY A 296 36.09 -13.01 -16.00
C GLY A 296 34.95 -13.86 -15.44
N VAL A 297 33.95 -13.24 -14.80
CA VAL A 297 32.69 -13.87 -14.50
C VAL A 297 31.82 -13.75 -15.74
N ASP A 298 31.39 -14.88 -16.27
CA ASP A 298 30.51 -14.93 -17.42
C ASP A 298 29.26 -14.08 -17.14
N GLU A 299 28.90 -13.27 -18.14
CA GLU A 299 27.86 -12.25 -18.04
C GLU A 299 26.57 -12.76 -17.38
N LEU A 300 26.13 -12.08 -16.35
CA LEU A 300 24.88 -12.38 -15.68
C LEU A 300 23.70 -12.13 -16.65
N VAL A 301 23.23 -13.19 -17.28
CA VAL A 301 21.98 -13.16 -18.04
C VAL A 301 20.84 -13.31 -17.04
N THR A 302 20.41 -12.21 -16.43
CA THR A 302 19.18 -12.23 -15.67
C THR A 302 18.02 -12.34 -16.64
N SER A 303 17.13 -13.30 -16.43
CA SER A 303 15.81 -13.28 -17.04
C SER A 303 14.96 -12.16 -16.45
N THR A 304 15.49 -11.46 -15.46
CA THR A 304 15.01 -10.23 -14.89
C THR A 304 15.62 -9.08 -15.70
N PRO A 305 14.88 -8.44 -16.60
CA PRO A 305 15.40 -7.36 -17.41
C PRO A 305 15.66 -6.13 -16.54
N GLY A 306 16.70 -5.42 -16.82
CA GLY A 306 16.89 -4.06 -16.36
C GLY A 306 17.83 -3.92 -15.20
N THR A 307 19.08 -4.27 -15.43
CA THR A 307 20.19 -3.58 -14.79
C THR A 307 20.40 -2.24 -15.47
N SER A 308 19.41 -1.37 -15.45
CA SER A 308 19.73 0.04 -15.57
C SER A 308 20.01 0.52 -14.15
N ASN A 309 21.10 1.23 -13.96
CA ASN A 309 21.46 2.00 -12.75
C ASN A 309 20.42 3.08 -12.39
N LEU A 310 19.21 2.94 -12.87
CA LEU A 310 18.04 3.76 -12.62
C LEU A 310 17.16 2.95 -11.71
N GLY A 311 17.29 3.18 -10.41
CA GLY A 311 16.49 2.52 -9.40
C GLY A 311 15.04 2.37 -9.84
N GLY A 312 14.56 1.11 -9.80
CA GLY A 312 13.15 0.83 -9.74
C GLY A 312 12.33 0.95 -11.01
N THR A 313 12.86 0.60 -12.17
CA THR A 313 11.95 0.21 -13.25
C THR A 313 11.78 -1.29 -13.22
N LEU A 314 10.56 -1.69 -12.85
CA LEU A 314 9.99 -2.97 -13.19
C LEU A 314 10.57 -3.48 -14.50
N ASN A 315 11.07 -4.67 -14.51
CA ASN A 315 11.33 -5.55 -15.62
C ASN A 315 10.85 -5.02 -16.97
N SER A 316 11.43 -3.92 -17.46
CA SER A 316 11.14 -3.48 -18.82
C SER A 316 11.85 -4.45 -19.74
N GLY A 317 11.10 -5.21 -20.53
CA GLY A 317 11.48 -6.29 -21.41
C GLY A 317 12.61 -6.04 -22.42
N GLN A 318 13.68 -5.43 -21.98
CA GLN A 318 14.88 -5.24 -22.76
C GLN A 318 15.94 -6.20 -22.26
N CYS A 319 16.09 -7.31 -22.95
CA CYS A 319 17.28 -8.13 -22.82
C CYS A 319 18.46 -7.32 -23.33
N VAL A 320 19.23 -6.75 -22.43
CA VAL A 320 20.47 -6.05 -22.78
C VAL A 320 21.57 -7.08 -22.85
N LYS A 321 22.14 -7.27 -24.03
CA LYS A 321 23.40 -8.00 -24.20
C LYS A 321 24.52 -7.11 -23.67
N GLY A 322 25.15 -7.50 -22.57
CA GLY A 322 26.24 -6.75 -21.97
C GLY A 322 27.53 -6.82 -22.80
N GLY A 323 28.34 -5.79 -22.69
CA GLY A 323 29.74 -5.77 -23.07
C GLY A 323 30.04 -5.45 -24.53
N GLY A 324 30.21 -4.19 -24.86
CA GLY A 324 30.72 -3.69 -26.14
C GLY A 324 30.17 -2.31 -26.47
N THR A 325 30.90 -1.51 -27.19
CA THR A 325 30.64 -0.10 -27.54
C THR A 325 29.31 0.20 -28.25
N ALA A 326 28.42 -0.79 -28.39
CA ALA A 326 27.01 -0.61 -28.75
C ALA A 326 26.18 -1.78 -28.18
N PRO A 327 25.20 -1.55 -27.34
CA PRO A 327 24.29 -2.61 -26.89
C PRO A 327 23.49 -3.10 -28.11
N THR A 328 23.75 -4.33 -28.55
CA THR A 328 22.89 -4.97 -29.53
C THR A 328 21.69 -5.49 -28.76
N VAL A 329 20.58 -4.79 -28.85
CA VAL A 329 19.31 -5.24 -28.28
C VAL A 329 18.88 -6.51 -29.00
N VAL A 330 18.92 -7.63 -28.32
CA VAL A 330 18.31 -8.87 -28.83
C VAL A 330 16.84 -8.80 -28.51
N THR A 331 16.02 -8.34 -29.46
CA THR A 331 14.60 -8.04 -29.29
C THR A 331 13.68 -9.26 -29.31
N THR A 332 14.22 -10.48 -29.32
CA THR A 332 13.39 -11.68 -29.40
C THR A 332 13.15 -12.30 -28.03
N ASN A 333 11.89 -12.26 -27.60
CA ASN A 333 11.32 -12.97 -26.45
C ASN A 333 11.69 -12.43 -25.06
N CYS A 334 11.78 -11.12 -24.89
CA CYS A 334 11.90 -10.51 -23.57
C CYS A 334 10.53 -10.17 -23.00
N ALA A 335 10.29 -10.55 -21.76
CA ALA A 335 9.06 -10.23 -21.04
C ALA A 335 9.10 -8.80 -20.49
N ASN A 336 7.94 -8.14 -20.43
CA ASN A 336 7.77 -6.83 -19.74
C ASN A 336 7.36 -7.03 -18.27
N TYR A 337 7.55 -8.21 -17.74
CA TYR A 337 7.20 -8.60 -16.39
C TYR A 337 8.29 -9.48 -15.80
N SER A 338 8.33 -9.59 -14.49
CA SER A 338 9.23 -10.48 -13.77
C SER A 338 9.02 -11.93 -14.19
N VAL A 339 10.11 -12.66 -14.42
CA VAL A 339 10.05 -14.08 -14.75
C VAL A 339 10.32 -14.88 -13.49
N ASP A 340 9.25 -15.33 -12.87
CA ASP A 340 9.26 -16.06 -11.61
C ASP A 340 8.77 -17.50 -11.81
N VAL A 341 9.15 -18.40 -10.92
CA VAL A 341 8.85 -19.84 -11.05
C VAL A 341 7.64 -20.28 -10.24
N ALA A 342 7.16 -19.44 -9.33
CA ALA A 342 6.04 -19.76 -8.45
C ALA A 342 5.34 -18.46 -8.00
N PRO A 343 4.05 -18.52 -7.63
CA PRO A 343 3.37 -17.38 -7.06
C PRO A 343 3.94 -16.99 -5.69
N ASP A 344 3.79 -15.71 -5.33
CA ASP A 344 3.96 -15.26 -3.96
C ASP A 344 2.82 -15.83 -3.11
N MET A 345 3.13 -16.45 -1.98
CA MET A 345 2.15 -17.09 -1.10
C MET A 345 1.97 -16.26 0.16
N VAL A 346 0.74 -15.86 0.47
CA VAL A 346 0.44 -15.11 1.70
C VAL A 346 -0.60 -15.86 2.53
N LEU A 347 -0.26 -16.11 3.79
CA LEU A 347 -1.19 -16.62 4.80
C LEU A 347 -1.45 -15.51 5.82
N LYS A 348 -2.71 -15.17 6.05
CA LYS A 348 -3.11 -14.13 6.99
C LYS A 348 -4.23 -14.61 7.91
N ALA A 349 -4.15 -14.23 9.18
CA ALA A 349 -5.23 -14.35 10.16
C ALA A 349 -5.66 -12.95 10.60
N ALA A 350 -6.96 -12.76 10.79
CA ALA A 350 -7.56 -11.53 11.30
C ALA A 350 -8.42 -11.83 12.52
N LEU A 351 -8.38 -10.92 13.51
CA LEU A 351 -9.10 -11.01 14.76
C LEU A 351 -9.79 -9.68 15.08
N ASP A 352 -11.11 -9.73 15.30
CA ASP A 352 -12.01 -8.61 15.57
C ASP A 352 -12.70 -8.75 16.93
N PRO A 353 -12.00 -8.54 18.07
CA PRO A 353 -12.55 -8.82 19.41
C PRO A 353 -13.54 -7.76 19.90
N GLY A 354 -13.97 -6.83 19.03
CA GLY A 354 -14.92 -5.75 19.33
C GLY A 354 -14.30 -4.49 19.93
N TRP A 355 -12.99 -4.50 20.22
CA TRP A 355 -12.23 -3.34 20.72
C TRP A 355 -11.04 -2.98 19.81
N GLY A 356 -11.00 -3.52 18.61
CA GLY A 356 -10.01 -3.24 17.58
C GLY A 356 -10.00 -4.32 16.53
N HIS A 357 -9.21 -4.12 15.48
CA HIS A 357 -8.93 -5.07 14.42
C HIS A 357 -7.44 -5.41 14.42
N TYR A 358 -7.09 -6.68 14.35
CA TYR A 358 -5.71 -7.18 14.44
C TYR A 358 -5.46 -8.22 13.38
N GLU A 359 -4.33 -8.09 12.70
CA GLU A 359 -3.91 -9.04 11.67
C GLU A 359 -2.46 -9.49 11.87
N ALA A 360 -2.19 -10.75 11.56
CA ALA A 360 -0.85 -11.29 11.43
C ALA A 360 -0.75 -12.08 10.12
N PHE A 361 0.38 -11.94 9.41
CA PHE A 361 0.58 -12.63 8.14
C PHE A 361 2.02 -13.10 7.94
N GLY A 362 2.16 -14.12 7.10
CA GLY A 362 3.42 -14.60 6.55
C GLY A 362 3.39 -14.56 5.03
N LEU A 363 4.49 -14.13 4.42
CA LEU A 363 4.71 -14.03 2.98
C LEU A 363 5.87 -14.96 2.59
N GLY A 364 5.69 -15.78 1.57
CA GLY A 364 6.74 -16.60 0.96
C GLY A 364 6.90 -16.26 -0.52
N ARG A 365 8.16 -16.08 -0.96
CA ARG A 365 8.52 -15.67 -2.32
C ARG A 365 9.65 -16.54 -2.86
N ILE A 366 9.75 -16.69 -4.19
CA ILE A 366 10.84 -17.39 -4.86
C ILE A 366 11.39 -16.50 -5.96
N PHE A 367 12.68 -16.18 -5.86
CA PHE A 367 13.40 -15.37 -6.84
C PHE A 367 14.18 -16.27 -7.77
N GLN A 368 14.31 -15.86 -9.03
CA GLN A 368 15.07 -16.58 -10.05
C GLN A 368 16.04 -15.65 -10.79
N THR A 369 17.23 -16.14 -11.05
CA THR A 369 18.17 -15.59 -12.00
C THR A 369 18.65 -16.69 -12.95
N ARG A 370 19.16 -16.28 -14.11
CA ARG A 370 19.84 -17.18 -15.01
C ARG A 370 21.26 -16.67 -15.27
N THR A 371 22.25 -17.49 -14.99
CA THR A 371 23.64 -17.22 -15.31
C THR A 371 24.01 -17.91 -16.60
N GLY A 372 24.66 -17.19 -17.54
CA GLY A 372 25.10 -17.72 -18.82
C GLY A 372 26.57 -18.06 -18.80
N VAL A 373 26.98 -19.09 -19.57
CA VAL A 373 28.38 -19.42 -19.85
C VAL A 373 28.70 -18.99 -21.28
N PHE A 374 29.67 -18.13 -21.44
CA PHE A 374 30.14 -17.60 -22.73
C PHE A 374 31.50 -18.19 -23.06
N THR A 375 31.76 -18.52 -24.31
CA THR A 375 33.04 -19.07 -24.75
C THR A 375 33.81 -18.17 -25.70
N GLY A 376 33.40 -16.93 -25.84
CA GLY A 376 33.98 -16.03 -26.82
C GLY A 376 34.22 -14.63 -26.29
N ALA A 377 34.60 -13.74 -27.20
CA ALA A 377 34.77 -12.34 -26.91
C ALA A 377 33.45 -11.70 -26.44
N ALA A 378 33.56 -10.62 -25.67
CA ALA A 378 32.40 -9.84 -25.20
C ALA A 378 31.40 -9.59 -26.34
N GLY A 379 30.21 -10.09 -26.21
CA GLY A 379 29.14 -9.94 -27.19
C GLY A 379 28.61 -11.23 -27.80
N ASP A 380 29.17 -12.39 -27.47
CA ASP A 380 28.66 -13.68 -27.94
C ASP A 380 27.38 -14.08 -27.17
N SER A 381 26.55 -14.90 -27.82
CA SER A 381 25.41 -15.50 -27.13
C SER A 381 25.89 -16.61 -26.19
N PRO A 382 25.26 -16.78 -25.01
CA PRO A 382 25.64 -17.85 -24.10
C PRO A 382 25.43 -19.21 -24.79
N ILE A 383 26.38 -20.12 -24.63
CA ILE A 383 26.28 -21.49 -25.14
C ILE A 383 25.57 -22.43 -24.18
N SER A 384 25.53 -22.07 -22.91
CA SER A 384 24.83 -22.78 -21.85
C SER A 384 24.45 -21.81 -20.73
N GLY A 385 23.68 -22.26 -19.76
CA GLY A 385 23.36 -21.45 -18.59
C GLY A 385 22.63 -22.27 -17.53
N ASN A 386 22.71 -21.77 -16.31
CA ASN A 386 22.06 -22.34 -15.14
C ASN A 386 20.95 -21.42 -14.63
N ASN A 387 19.81 -21.99 -14.29
CA ASN A 387 18.77 -21.30 -13.54
C ASN A 387 19.07 -21.43 -12.05
N ASN A 388 19.12 -20.29 -11.37
CA ASN A 388 19.37 -20.22 -9.93
C ASN A 388 18.12 -19.70 -9.26
N THR A 389 17.78 -20.26 -8.11
CA THR A 389 16.61 -19.83 -7.32
C THR A 389 17.00 -19.57 -5.88
N ALA A 390 16.35 -18.59 -5.26
CA ALA A 390 16.47 -18.34 -3.83
C ALA A 390 15.06 -18.12 -3.23
N PHE A 391 14.93 -18.55 -1.99
CA PHE A 391 13.71 -18.33 -1.21
C PHE A 391 13.82 -17.03 -0.44
N GLY A 392 12.76 -16.23 -0.46
CA GLY A 392 12.58 -15.03 0.34
C GLY A 392 11.19 -14.98 0.95
N GLY A 393 10.87 -13.86 1.55
CA GLY A 393 9.58 -13.62 2.18
C GLY A 393 9.71 -12.93 3.52
N GLY A 394 8.62 -12.79 4.24
CA GLY A 394 8.60 -12.04 5.49
C GLY A 394 7.40 -12.37 6.36
N VAL A 395 7.39 -11.72 7.51
CA VAL A 395 6.27 -11.75 8.45
C VAL A 395 5.86 -10.34 8.80
N GLY A 396 4.58 -10.14 9.03
CA GLY A 396 4.06 -8.82 9.33
C GLY A 396 2.73 -8.87 10.05
N GLY A 397 2.21 -7.68 10.32
CA GLY A 397 0.92 -7.50 10.94
C GLY A 397 0.40 -6.09 10.77
N ASN A 398 -0.91 -5.95 10.88
CA ASN A 398 -1.63 -4.69 10.84
C ASN A 398 -2.56 -4.62 12.05
N PHE A 399 -2.82 -3.44 12.56
CA PHE A 399 -3.88 -3.29 13.54
C PHE A 399 -4.51 -1.91 13.50
N ILE A 400 -5.77 -1.85 13.93
CA ILE A 400 -6.54 -0.63 14.16
C ILE A 400 -7.06 -0.70 15.59
N LEU A 401 -6.73 0.31 16.39
CA LEU A 401 -7.19 0.44 17.76
C LEU A 401 -8.02 1.72 17.91
N PRO A 402 -9.35 1.63 18.12
CA PRO A 402 -10.18 2.78 18.41
C PRO A 402 -9.91 3.28 19.83
N ILE A 403 -8.96 4.22 19.98
CA ILE A 403 -8.59 4.85 21.26
C ILE A 403 -9.79 5.55 21.89
N ILE A 404 -10.52 6.29 21.06
CA ILE A 404 -11.81 6.88 21.41
C ILE A 404 -12.79 6.43 20.34
N PRO A 405 -13.67 5.46 20.62
CA PRO A 405 -14.58 4.90 19.63
C PRO A 405 -15.32 5.98 18.84
N LYS A 406 -15.29 5.90 17.51
CA LYS A 406 -15.85 6.84 16.53
C LYS A 406 -15.12 8.19 16.39
N TYR A 407 -14.14 8.51 17.25
CA TYR A 407 -13.49 9.81 17.25
C TYR A 407 -12.00 9.76 17.00
N LEU A 408 -11.31 8.70 17.45
CA LEU A 408 -9.86 8.62 17.35
C LEU A 408 -9.40 7.17 17.23
N ASP A 409 -8.81 6.84 16.09
CA ASP A 409 -8.22 5.54 15.82
C ASP A 409 -6.69 5.65 15.76
N PHE A 410 -6.01 4.68 16.35
CA PHE A 410 -4.59 4.44 16.15
C PHE A 410 -4.42 3.25 15.19
N GLN A 411 -3.54 3.41 14.21
CA GLN A 411 -3.30 2.42 13.17
C GLN A 411 -1.82 2.14 13.07
N ALA A 412 -1.43 0.88 12.88
CA ALA A 412 -0.05 0.54 12.58
C ALA A 412 0.04 -0.69 11.69
N SER A 413 1.12 -0.75 10.92
CA SER A 413 1.52 -1.91 10.14
C SER A 413 3.02 -2.12 10.21
N VAL A 414 3.44 -3.37 10.06
CA VAL A 414 4.84 -3.76 9.98
C VAL A 414 4.99 -4.95 9.03
N LEU A 415 6.06 -4.93 8.25
CA LEU A 415 6.53 -6.07 7.46
C LEU A 415 8.05 -6.12 7.57
N GLY A 416 8.59 -7.26 7.99
CA GLY A 416 10.02 -7.51 8.03
C GLY A 416 10.35 -8.83 7.36
N GLY A 417 11.45 -8.88 6.61
CA GLY A 417 11.82 -10.10 5.90
C GLY A 417 12.96 -9.90 4.90
N TYR A 418 13.01 -10.80 3.95
CA TYR A 418 14.01 -10.87 2.90
C TYR A 418 13.33 -10.77 1.53
N GLY A 419 13.69 -9.78 0.73
CA GLY A 419 13.09 -9.60 -0.58
C GLY A 419 11.64 -9.14 -0.55
N VAL A 420 11.31 -8.18 0.32
CA VAL A 420 9.95 -7.65 0.49
C VAL A 420 9.81 -6.20 0.03
N GLY A 421 10.81 -5.67 -0.69
CA GLY A 421 10.89 -4.25 -1.06
C GLY A 421 9.73 -3.73 -1.87
N MET A 422 9.28 -4.51 -2.83
CA MET A 422 8.15 -4.14 -3.70
C MET A 422 6.80 -4.09 -2.99
N TYR A 423 6.70 -4.62 -1.77
CA TYR A 423 5.49 -4.52 -0.95
C TYR A 423 5.40 -3.20 -0.17
N GLY A 424 6.49 -2.43 -0.07
CA GLY A 424 6.51 -1.10 0.54
C GLY A 424 6.14 0.00 -0.45
N ALA A 425 5.65 1.12 0.07
CA ALA A 425 5.29 2.29 -0.74
C ALA A 425 6.51 2.93 -1.44
N ALA A 426 7.70 2.80 -0.86
CA ALA A 426 8.95 3.28 -1.48
C ALA A 426 9.47 2.38 -2.59
N GLN A 427 8.97 1.14 -2.70
CA GLN A 427 9.31 0.19 -3.76
C GLN A 427 10.83 -0.06 -3.87
N PHE A 428 11.46 -0.42 -2.75
CA PHE A 428 12.86 -0.81 -2.74
C PHE A 428 13.08 -2.11 -3.52
N ALA A 429 14.34 -2.36 -3.90
CA ALA A 429 14.69 -3.61 -4.57
C ALA A 429 14.45 -4.81 -3.66
N ASP A 430 13.99 -5.91 -4.24
CA ASP A 430 13.73 -7.15 -3.53
C ASP A 430 14.99 -7.99 -3.34
N PHE A 431 15.84 -8.07 -4.36
CA PHE A 431 17.01 -8.92 -4.32
C PHE A 431 18.22 -8.32 -5.04
N THR A 432 19.38 -8.78 -4.65
CA THR A 432 20.66 -8.63 -5.34
C THR A 432 21.17 -10.01 -5.76
N VAL A 433 22.43 -10.13 -6.15
CA VAL A 433 23.06 -11.40 -6.47
C VAL A 433 24.32 -11.61 -5.64
N ASN A 434 24.76 -12.88 -5.52
CA ASN A 434 26.06 -13.23 -5.00
C ASN A 434 27.13 -13.36 -6.12
N GLY A 435 28.36 -13.73 -5.77
CA GLY A 435 29.47 -13.87 -6.73
C GLY A 435 29.25 -14.91 -7.83
N ASN A 436 28.30 -15.82 -7.65
CA ASN A 436 27.92 -16.83 -8.66
C ASN A 436 26.72 -16.36 -9.51
N GLY A 437 26.18 -15.16 -9.28
CA GLY A 437 24.98 -14.68 -9.95
C GLY A 437 23.68 -15.31 -9.43
N GLU A 438 23.71 -15.99 -8.28
CA GLU A 438 22.50 -16.52 -7.64
C GLU A 438 21.73 -15.39 -6.95
N PRO A 439 20.39 -15.37 -6.98
CA PRO A 439 19.62 -14.33 -6.36
C PRO A 439 19.81 -14.34 -4.85
N LYS A 440 19.91 -13.16 -4.27
CA LYS A 440 20.11 -12.95 -2.84
C LYS A 440 19.08 -11.93 -2.34
N PRO A 441 17.99 -12.39 -1.71
CA PRO A 441 16.93 -11.51 -1.22
C PRO A 441 17.44 -10.56 -0.14
N ILE A 442 17.21 -9.25 -0.31
CA ILE A 442 17.68 -8.18 0.56
C ILE A 442 16.88 -8.17 1.86
N PRO A 443 17.55 -8.15 3.04
CA PRO A 443 16.86 -7.99 4.32
C PRO A 443 16.26 -6.58 4.44
N MET A 444 15.02 -6.47 4.92
CA MET A 444 14.29 -5.20 4.99
C MET A 444 13.29 -5.16 6.14
N ILE A 445 12.98 -3.94 6.57
CA ILE A 445 11.87 -3.64 7.47
C ILE A 445 11.08 -2.45 6.94
N GLN A 446 9.76 -2.53 7.07
CA GLN A 446 8.81 -1.50 6.65
C GLN A 446 7.81 -1.30 7.77
N THR A 447 7.57 -0.07 8.19
CA THR A 447 6.66 0.25 9.28
C THR A 447 5.86 1.52 8.99
N LEU A 448 4.58 1.48 9.29
CA LEU A 448 3.69 2.64 9.27
C LEU A 448 2.97 2.74 10.60
N THR A 449 2.89 3.93 11.15
CA THR A 449 2.04 4.24 12.31
C THR A 449 1.26 5.50 12.02
N GLY A 450 0.04 5.59 12.54
CA GLY A 450 -0.77 6.79 12.35
C GLY A 450 -1.93 6.91 13.31
N VAL A 451 -2.43 8.10 13.40
CA VAL A 451 -3.68 8.42 14.09
C VAL A 451 -4.65 9.07 13.11
N VAL A 452 -5.89 8.65 13.20
CA VAL A 452 -6.99 9.23 12.43
C VAL A 452 -8.05 9.72 13.41
N ALA A 453 -8.37 10.99 13.34
CA ALA A 453 -9.40 11.60 14.18
C ALA A 453 -10.62 12.00 13.34
N HIS A 454 -11.80 11.77 13.91
CA HIS A 454 -13.10 12.10 13.32
C HIS A 454 -13.85 13.09 14.25
N PRO A 455 -13.39 14.38 14.35
CA PRO A 455 -13.98 15.35 15.26
C PRO A 455 -15.47 15.60 14.98
N THR A 456 -15.85 15.46 13.72
CA THR A 456 -17.24 15.53 13.26
C THR A 456 -17.49 14.47 12.19
N PRO A 457 -18.75 14.11 11.87
CA PRO A 457 -19.05 13.20 10.78
C PRO A 457 -18.58 13.66 9.39
N LYS A 458 -18.16 14.93 9.26
CA LYS A 458 -17.73 15.53 8.00
C LYS A 458 -16.21 15.69 7.90
N LEU A 459 -15.52 15.74 9.03
CA LEU A 459 -14.09 16.07 9.09
C LEU A 459 -13.27 14.89 9.57
N ASP A 460 -12.33 14.47 8.74
CA ASP A 460 -11.28 13.53 9.11
C ASP A 460 -9.95 14.28 9.17
N LEU A 461 -9.19 14.08 10.24
CA LEU A 461 -7.84 14.54 10.42
C LEU A 461 -6.93 13.33 10.52
N TYR A 462 -5.75 13.39 9.92
CA TYR A 462 -4.80 12.28 10.02
C TYR A 462 -3.36 12.77 10.20
N LEU A 463 -2.60 11.95 10.89
CA LEU A 463 -1.15 12.08 11.03
C LEU A 463 -0.54 10.68 10.89
N TYR A 464 0.34 10.50 9.92
CA TYR A 464 1.08 9.26 9.70
C TYR A 464 2.58 9.49 9.79
N GLY A 465 3.29 8.51 10.34
CA GLY A 465 4.73 8.38 10.28
C GLY A 465 5.10 7.03 9.70
N GLY A 466 5.93 7.02 8.68
CA GLY A 466 6.31 5.80 8.01
C GLY A 466 7.82 5.70 7.75
N TYR A 467 8.31 4.47 7.68
CA TYR A 467 9.73 4.16 7.56
C TYR A 467 9.94 2.86 6.78
N GLU A 468 10.89 2.88 5.86
CA GLU A 468 11.38 1.70 5.16
C GLU A 468 12.91 1.70 5.21
N GLU A 469 13.51 0.56 5.56
CA GLU A 469 14.97 0.38 5.59
C GLU A 469 15.34 -0.95 4.93
N ALA A 470 16.30 -0.88 4.02
CA ALA A 470 17.02 -2.02 3.49
C ALA A 470 18.35 -2.17 4.22
N PHE A 471 18.75 -3.40 4.49
CA PHE A 471 20.06 -3.68 5.09
C PHE A 471 21.06 -4.08 4.02
N ARG A 472 22.34 -3.81 4.27
CA ARG A 472 23.41 -4.21 3.36
C ARG A 472 23.38 -5.72 3.11
N ASP A 473 23.54 -6.08 1.84
CA ASP A 473 23.73 -7.46 1.45
C ASP A 473 24.80 -7.55 0.38
N THR A 474 26.04 -7.72 0.81
CA THR A 474 27.24 -7.63 -0.03
C THR A 474 28.07 -8.90 0.02
N PHE A 475 28.93 -9.05 -0.98
CA PHE A 475 29.92 -10.12 -1.05
C PHE A 475 31.25 -9.59 -1.60
N ASN A 476 32.36 -10.29 -1.25
CA ASN A 476 33.69 -9.93 -1.72
C ASN A 476 34.06 -10.73 -2.97
N ASP A 477 34.63 -10.07 -3.94
CA ASP A 477 35.29 -10.68 -5.07
C ASP A 477 36.67 -10.01 -5.29
N GLY A 478 37.72 -10.71 -4.88
CA GLY A 478 39.07 -10.16 -4.76
C GLY A 478 39.11 -8.98 -3.78
N ASN A 479 39.48 -7.81 -4.29
CA ASN A 479 39.53 -6.56 -3.50
C ASN A 479 38.28 -5.68 -3.66
N LEU A 480 37.27 -6.17 -4.37
CA LEU A 480 36.02 -5.45 -4.63
C LEU A 480 34.91 -6.01 -3.77
N ILE A 481 33.96 -5.16 -3.46
CA ILE A 481 32.74 -5.51 -2.70
C ILE A 481 31.54 -5.18 -3.58
N PHE A 482 30.76 -6.20 -3.90
CA PHE A 482 29.57 -6.13 -4.74
C PHE A 482 28.31 -6.39 -3.92
N GLY A 483 27.16 -6.30 -4.56
CA GLY A 483 25.85 -6.54 -3.97
C GLY A 483 25.10 -5.26 -3.64
N TYR A 484 24.21 -5.28 -2.67
CA TYR A 484 23.38 -4.15 -2.32
C TYR A 484 23.98 -3.35 -1.15
N GLY A 485 24.23 -2.05 -1.39
CA GLY A 485 24.81 -1.14 -0.41
C GLY A 485 26.31 -1.33 -0.23
N SER A 486 27.05 -1.53 -1.32
CA SER A 486 28.51 -1.65 -1.26
C SER A 486 29.15 -0.45 -0.58
N PRO A 487 30.10 -0.65 0.37
CA PRO A 487 30.85 0.47 0.96
C PRO A 487 31.84 1.10 -0.06
N LEU A 488 32.03 0.49 -1.22
CA LEU A 488 32.81 1.03 -2.31
C LEU A 488 32.02 1.91 -3.28
N ASP A 489 30.68 1.95 -3.12
CA ASP A 489 29.83 2.89 -3.87
C ASP A 489 30.32 4.32 -3.65
N ASN A 490 30.39 5.08 -4.72
CA ASN A 490 30.92 6.42 -4.65
C ASN A 490 29.81 7.46 -4.61
N ASN A 491 29.67 8.11 -3.46
CA ASN A 491 28.69 9.15 -3.15
C ASN A 491 29.27 10.57 -3.18
N SER A 492 30.55 10.74 -3.54
CA SER A 492 31.24 12.02 -3.43
C SER A 492 30.63 13.14 -4.27
N GLY A 493 29.89 12.77 -5.32
CA GLY A 493 29.18 13.71 -6.20
C GLY A 493 27.76 14.04 -5.79
N CYS A 494 27.13 13.28 -4.86
CA CYS A 494 25.70 13.40 -4.58
C CYS A 494 25.27 14.81 -4.13
N ASN A 495 26.13 15.51 -3.41
CA ASN A 495 25.86 16.85 -2.85
C ASN A 495 26.48 18.00 -3.66
N ILE A 496 27.01 17.71 -4.86
CA ILE A 496 27.70 18.69 -5.71
C ILE A 496 26.88 18.90 -6.97
N GLU A 497 26.28 20.09 -7.10
CA GLU A 497 25.51 20.45 -8.30
C GLU A 497 26.37 20.35 -9.57
N GLY A 498 25.77 19.78 -10.63
CA GLY A 498 26.44 19.60 -11.92
C GLY A 498 27.43 18.45 -11.96
N SER A 499 27.59 17.64 -10.90
CA SER A 499 28.44 16.44 -10.94
C SER A 499 27.82 15.32 -11.79
N ALA A 500 26.50 15.36 -12.07
CA ALA A 500 25.82 14.42 -12.97
C ALA A 500 25.90 14.94 -14.41
N THR A 501 26.89 14.51 -15.17
CA THR A 501 26.91 14.77 -16.62
C THR A 501 26.65 13.48 -17.39
N PHE A 502 25.89 13.59 -18.48
CA PHE A 502 25.61 12.48 -19.41
C PHE A 502 26.82 12.03 -20.24
N THR A 503 27.93 12.74 -20.15
CA THR A 503 29.18 12.37 -20.78
C THR A 503 30.24 12.11 -19.71
N PRO A 504 31.03 11.04 -19.79
CA PRO A 504 32.11 10.79 -18.86
C PRO A 504 33.23 11.82 -19.09
N ALA A 505 33.04 13.02 -18.57
CA ALA A 505 34.10 14.00 -18.47
C ALA A 505 35.01 13.62 -17.30
N ALA A 506 36.29 13.78 -17.44
CA ALA A 506 37.32 13.30 -16.53
C ALA A 506 37.29 13.87 -15.09
N ASN A 507 36.25 14.65 -14.72
CA ASN A 507 36.09 15.29 -13.41
C ASN A 507 34.68 15.18 -12.80
N VAL A 508 33.83 14.30 -13.32
CA VAL A 508 32.50 14.09 -12.75
C VAL A 508 32.60 13.18 -11.54
N LEU A 509 32.13 13.66 -10.41
CA LEU A 509 32.07 12.85 -9.20
C LEU A 509 30.80 12.01 -9.22
N PRO A 510 30.89 10.70 -9.07
CA PRO A 510 29.73 9.83 -9.12
C PRO A 510 28.83 9.96 -7.88
N CYS A 511 27.56 9.55 -8.05
CA CYS A 511 26.59 9.36 -6.97
C CYS A 511 25.81 8.08 -7.32
N ASN A 512 26.38 6.95 -6.97
CA ASN A 512 25.86 5.63 -7.36
C ASN A 512 25.50 4.72 -6.18
N GLY A 513 25.54 5.25 -4.95
CA GLY A 513 25.10 4.51 -3.77
C GLY A 513 23.62 4.15 -3.83
N GLN A 514 23.26 3.06 -3.17
CA GLN A 514 21.92 2.53 -3.15
C GLN A 514 21.12 3.04 -1.97
N ASN A 515 19.77 3.00 -2.07
CA ASN A 515 18.87 3.44 -1.01
C ASN A 515 19.04 2.58 0.23
N LYS A 516 19.28 3.23 1.37
CA LYS A 516 19.32 2.61 2.67
C LYS A 516 17.99 2.72 3.35
N ASP A 517 17.52 3.93 3.56
CA ASP A 517 16.26 4.17 4.24
C ASP A 517 15.49 5.37 3.67
N ILE A 518 14.20 5.36 3.91
CA ILE A 518 13.27 6.45 3.62
C ILE A 518 12.30 6.54 4.79
N TRP A 519 12.09 7.76 5.27
CA TRP A 519 11.05 8.05 6.25
C TRP A 519 10.23 9.27 5.88
N GLN A 520 8.98 9.27 6.32
CA GLN A 520 8.06 10.36 6.07
C GLN A 520 7.21 10.63 7.30
N VAL A 521 6.92 11.92 7.54
CA VAL A 521 5.82 12.35 8.39
C VAL A 521 4.84 13.13 7.53
N THR A 522 3.58 12.73 7.55
CA THR A 522 2.52 13.38 6.78
C THR A 522 1.31 13.65 7.65
N ALA A 523 0.77 14.86 7.54
CA ALA A 523 -0.45 15.29 8.19
C ALA A 523 -1.43 15.86 7.18
N GLY A 524 -2.72 15.63 7.39
CA GLY A 524 -3.72 16.17 6.48
C GLY A 524 -5.13 16.06 7.02
N LEU A 525 -6.05 16.51 6.18
CA LEU A 525 -7.46 16.51 6.48
C LEU A 525 -8.32 16.25 5.23
N TRP A 526 -9.52 15.74 5.45
CA TRP A 526 -10.62 15.72 4.50
C TRP A 526 -11.87 16.31 5.15
N ASP A 527 -12.45 17.32 4.51
CA ASP A 527 -13.73 17.92 4.92
C ASP A 527 -14.81 17.67 3.86
N ARG A 528 -15.88 16.99 4.22
CA ARG A 528 -17.06 16.76 3.39
C ARG A 528 -17.94 17.99 3.45
N VAL A 529 -17.53 19.04 2.74
CA VAL A 529 -18.16 20.38 2.75
C VAL A 529 -19.60 20.38 2.26
N TYR A 530 -19.97 19.39 1.44
CA TYR A 530 -21.33 19.21 0.96
C TYR A 530 -21.70 17.73 0.94
N GLN A 531 -22.88 17.41 1.46
CA GLN A 531 -23.46 16.05 1.44
C GLN A 531 -24.96 16.16 1.18
N SER A 532 -25.45 15.47 0.14
CA SER A 532 -26.88 15.42 -0.21
C SER A 532 -27.17 14.16 -1.02
N LYS A 533 -28.43 14.04 -1.48
CA LYS A 533 -28.83 13.01 -2.45
C LYS A 533 -28.12 13.14 -3.82
N ALA A 534 -27.58 14.32 -4.13
CA ALA A 534 -26.82 14.54 -5.36
C ALA A 534 -25.35 14.13 -5.23
N GLY A 535 -24.93 13.61 -4.08
CA GLY A 535 -23.57 13.15 -3.82
C GLY A 535 -22.87 13.93 -2.72
N THR A 536 -21.55 13.68 -2.59
CA THR A 536 -20.67 14.29 -1.59
C THR A 536 -19.53 15.04 -2.27
N LEU A 537 -19.28 16.29 -1.86
CA LEU A 537 -18.07 17.02 -2.22
C LEU A 537 -17.14 17.08 -0.99
N ALA A 538 -15.92 16.56 -1.16
CA ALA A 538 -14.89 16.58 -0.14
C ALA A 538 -13.70 17.42 -0.61
N LEU A 539 -13.16 18.24 0.29
CA LEU A 539 -11.92 18.98 0.10
C LEU A 539 -10.85 18.41 1.01
N GLY A 540 -9.65 18.23 0.47
CA GLY A 540 -8.51 17.68 1.20
C GLY A 540 -7.31 18.62 1.14
N LEU A 541 -6.52 18.62 2.23
CA LEU A 541 -5.23 19.29 2.32
C LEU A 541 -4.26 18.34 3.03
N GLN A 542 -3.02 18.26 2.54
CA GLN A 542 -1.96 17.42 3.10
C GLN A 542 -0.62 18.12 3.03
N TYR A 543 0.19 17.95 4.05
CA TYR A 543 1.62 18.26 4.05
C TYR A 543 2.41 16.99 4.38
N SER A 544 3.51 16.79 3.65
CA SER A 544 4.43 15.67 3.86
C SER A 544 5.88 16.17 3.88
N TYR A 545 6.64 15.71 4.86
CA TYR A 545 8.10 15.83 4.93
C TYR A 545 8.68 14.44 4.71
N THR A 546 9.52 14.30 3.70
CA THR A 546 10.14 13.03 3.33
C THR A 546 11.64 13.18 3.26
N GLU A 547 12.38 12.23 3.85
CA GLU A 547 13.83 12.14 3.76
C GLU A 547 14.24 10.76 3.24
N ARG A 548 15.12 10.77 2.25
CA ARG A 548 15.76 9.62 1.64
C ARG A 548 17.24 9.62 1.95
N GLN A 549 17.81 8.47 2.34
CA GLN A 549 19.22 8.29 2.61
C GLN A 549 19.81 7.15 1.78
N LEU A 550 21.02 7.31 1.27
CA LEU A 550 21.82 6.24 0.69
C LEU A 550 22.68 5.56 1.76
N PHE A 551 23.15 4.35 1.44
CA PHE A 551 24.16 3.71 2.25
C PHE A 551 25.44 4.56 2.32
N ASP A 552 26.14 4.47 3.45
CA ASP A 552 27.45 5.06 3.62
C ASP A 552 28.46 4.36 2.68
N GLY A 553 29.11 5.14 1.84
CA GLY A 553 30.09 4.74 0.86
C GLY A 553 31.23 5.74 0.77
N VAL A 554 31.99 5.71 -0.31
CA VAL A 554 33.03 6.71 -0.57
C VAL A 554 32.37 8.08 -0.72
N GLY A 555 32.68 9.02 0.17
CA GLY A 555 32.03 10.34 0.21
C GLY A 555 30.88 10.46 1.22
N GLY A 556 30.58 9.39 1.99
CA GLY A 556 29.63 9.37 3.08
C GLY A 556 28.25 8.85 2.72
N ALA A 557 27.28 9.12 3.60
CA ALA A 557 25.86 8.74 3.47
C ALA A 557 24.99 9.97 3.14
N PRO A 558 24.80 10.32 1.88
CA PRO A 558 24.03 11.50 1.50
C PRO A 558 22.55 11.33 1.79
N THR A 559 21.89 12.45 2.11
CA THR A 559 20.45 12.54 2.30
C THR A 559 19.81 13.51 1.31
N ALA A 560 18.56 13.27 0.97
CA ALA A 560 17.75 14.17 0.16
C ALA A 560 16.39 14.35 0.83
N VAL A 561 15.95 15.61 0.96
CA VAL A 561 14.69 15.97 1.62
C VAL A 561 13.75 16.57 0.59
N ASP A 562 12.49 16.16 0.60
CA ASP A 562 11.42 16.84 -0.12
C ASP A 562 10.27 17.22 0.82
N ASN A 563 9.77 18.45 0.64
CA ASN A 563 8.58 18.96 1.30
C ASN A 563 7.46 19.07 0.28
N MET A 564 6.34 18.44 0.57
CA MET A 564 5.23 18.32 -0.37
C MET A 564 3.95 18.88 0.25
N VAL A 565 3.21 19.66 -0.53
CA VAL A 565 1.88 20.14 -0.17
C VAL A 565 0.90 19.66 -1.23
N PHE A 566 -0.15 18.99 -0.79
CA PHE A 566 -1.22 18.52 -1.66
C PHE A 566 -2.52 19.22 -1.31
N ALA A 567 -3.33 19.51 -2.32
CA ALA A 567 -4.73 19.85 -2.14
C ALA A 567 -5.57 19.07 -3.15
N SER A 568 -6.78 18.70 -2.75
CA SER A 568 -7.68 17.91 -3.58
C SER A 568 -9.13 18.31 -3.38
N ALA A 569 -9.90 18.25 -4.47
CA ALA A 569 -11.35 18.32 -4.44
C ALA A 569 -11.92 17.05 -5.10
N ARG A 570 -12.68 16.26 -4.32
CA ARG A 570 -13.34 15.03 -4.77
C ARG A 570 -14.83 15.17 -4.75
N TYR A 571 -15.48 14.81 -5.84
CA TYR A 571 -16.93 14.68 -5.91
C TYR A 571 -17.31 13.22 -6.09
N TYR A 572 -18.08 12.72 -5.15
CA TYR A 572 -18.65 11.37 -5.14
C TYR A 572 -20.13 11.46 -5.53
N PRO A 573 -20.48 11.12 -6.79
CA PRO A 573 -21.86 11.23 -7.27
C PRO A 573 -22.75 10.06 -6.83
N PHE A 574 -22.16 8.96 -6.28
CA PHE A 574 -22.85 7.71 -5.97
C PHE A 574 -22.85 7.38 -4.48
#